data_7da86ba61b30a8666755b64e3e69489e
#
_entry.id   7da86ba61b30a8666755b64e3e69489e
#
_cell.length_a   1.000
_cell.length_b   1.000
_cell.length_c   1.000
_cell.angle_alpha   90.00
_cell.angle_beta   90.00
_cell.angle_gamma   90.00
#
_symmetry.space_group_name_H-M   'P 1'
#
loop_
_entity.id
_entity.type
_entity.pdbx_description
1 polymer ?
#
loop_
_entity_poly.entity_id
_entity_poly.type
_entity_poly.pdbx_seq_one_letter_code
_entity_poly.pdbx_strand_id
1 'polypeptide(L)'
;MNFLFWNIKKNTSEDFLNKISELREEQKIDVLMLAELPEEDIEVVENKLKTQTENKFRRIGGLVFKKVVIFASNDIQISPFDETGKRIGAFKIKSDVLDKEVLLFVIHFYDKRNTTSDEQNEKIPLIKEYIEEVEKRQGDNEHSIICGDFNMNPFETSMIKAGGMHAVMDKQIAEKGTRTVEGRKYTFFYNPMWGFLGDNGKGDVSGTYYYRSSNHIEYFWHLLDQILLRKGLLEYLNDCELKIVTTIKGENLLKKDGTIKTEGLSDHLPIKFCLTI
;
A
#
# COMPACT_ATOMS: atom_id res chain seq x y z
N MET A 1 14.11 4.48 -5.04
CA MET A 1 12.77 5.01 -5.39
C MET A 1 11.90 5.03 -4.14
N ASN A 2 11.29 6.20 -3.82
CA ASN A 2 10.46 6.40 -2.62
C ASN A 2 8.98 6.38 -2.99
N PHE A 3 8.22 5.58 -2.26
CA PHE A 3 6.79 5.40 -2.43
C PHE A 3 6.03 5.91 -1.22
N LEU A 4 4.86 6.49 -1.46
CA LEU A 4 3.90 6.85 -0.43
C LEU A 4 2.51 6.33 -0.81
N PHE A 5 1.86 5.65 0.13
CA PHE A 5 0.45 5.30 0.03
C PHE A 5 -0.34 6.01 1.13
N TRP A 6 -1.50 6.56 0.77
CA TRP A 6 -2.43 7.14 1.73
C TRP A 6 -3.89 6.92 1.32
N ASN A 7 -4.68 6.31 2.17
CA ASN A 7 -6.13 6.38 2.05
C ASN A 7 -6.58 7.74 2.58
N ILE A 8 -7.09 8.61 1.70
CA ILE A 8 -7.38 10.01 2.02
C ILE A 8 -8.83 10.24 2.47
N LYS A 9 -9.64 9.17 2.54
CA LYS A 9 -11.05 9.26 2.99
C LYS A 9 -11.82 10.39 2.28
N LYS A 10 -11.63 10.52 0.97
CA LYS A 10 -12.26 11.54 0.12
C LYS A 10 -11.97 13.00 0.53
N ASN A 11 -10.97 13.23 1.37
CA ASN A 11 -10.58 14.59 1.73
C ASN A 11 -9.72 15.21 0.64
N THR A 12 -10.27 16.22 -0.03
CA THR A 12 -9.60 16.99 -1.09
C THR A 12 -9.61 18.49 -0.78
N SER A 13 -9.80 18.85 0.50
CA SER A 13 -9.70 20.23 0.93
C SER A 13 -8.33 20.85 0.60
N GLU A 14 -8.29 22.14 0.33
CA GLU A 14 -7.05 22.82 -0.05
C GLU A 14 -5.94 22.64 0.99
N ASP A 15 -6.27 22.75 2.27
CA ASP A 15 -5.32 22.54 3.38
C ASP A 15 -4.76 21.11 3.39
N PHE A 16 -5.61 20.11 3.12
CA PHE A 16 -5.16 18.73 3.07
C PHE A 16 -4.28 18.46 1.85
N LEU A 17 -4.61 19.01 0.69
CA LEU A 17 -3.77 18.91 -0.51
C LEU A 17 -2.42 19.62 -0.34
N ASN A 18 -2.36 20.72 0.41
CA ASN A 18 -1.09 21.34 0.80
C ASN A 18 -0.24 20.38 1.64
N LYS A 19 -0.84 19.69 2.62
CA LYS A 19 -0.14 18.68 3.44
C LYS A 19 0.36 17.49 2.62
N ILE A 20 -0.39 17.02 1.62
CA ILE A 20 0.09 15.98 0.70
C ILE A 20 1.33 16.48 -0.06
N SER A 21 1.33 17.71 -0.54
CA SER A 21 2.47 18.31 -1.26
C SER A 21 3.68 18.46 -0.34
N GLU A 22 3.48 18.94 0.89
CA GLU A 22 4.53 19.07 1.91
C GLU A 22 5.15 17.72 2.28
N LEU A 23 4.30 16.70 2.52
CA LEU A 23 4.75 15.35 2.81
C LEU A 23 5.56 14.76 1.67
N ARG A 24 5.11 14.96 0.43
CA ARG A 24 5.82 14.51 -0.76
C ARG A 24 7.23 15.11 -0.84
N GLU A 25 7.36 16.40 -0.61
CA GLU A 25 8.66 17.10 -0.64
C GLU A 25 9.56 16.64 0.50
N GLU A 26 9.05 16.64 1.74
CA GLU A 26 9.80 16.25 2.93
C GLU A 26 10.34 14.83 2.84
N GLN A 27 9.53 13.90 2.34
CA GLN A 27 9.88 12.49 2.22
C GLN A 27 10.51 12.12 0.87
N LYS A 28 10.71 13.10 -0.04
CA LYS A 28 11.27 12.92 -1.38
C LYS A 28 10.56 11.81 -2.16
N ILE A 29 9.22 11.88 -2.19
CA ILE A 29 8.39 10.85 -2.81
C ILE A 29 8.50 10.91 -4.33
N ASP A 30 8.73 9.76 -4.95
CA ASP A 30 8.78 9.56 -6.40
C ASP A 30 7.45 9.04 -6.95
N VAL A 31 6.75 8.18 -6.17
CA VAL A 31 5.47 7.58 -6.52
C VAL A 31 4.48 7.77 -5.37
N LEU A 32 3.39 8.48 -5.63
CA LEU A 32 2.30 8.76 -4.70
C LEU A 32 1.06 7.97 -5.09
N MET A 33 0.50 7.22 -4.16
CA MET A 33 -0.68 6.38 -4.34
C MET A 33 -1.77 6.83 -3.38
N LEU A 34 -2.90 7.32 -3.89
CA LEU A 34 -4.01 7.84 -3.10
C LEU A 34 -5.25 6.95 -3.27
N ALA A 35 -5.67 6.30 -2.19
CA ALA A 35 -6.94 5.59 -2.14
C ALA A 35 -8.07 6.53 -1.72
N GLU A 36 -9.30 6.21 -2.16
CA GLU A 36 -10.51 7.00 -1.92
C GLU A 36 -10.44 8.45 -2.44
N LEU A 37 -9.63 8.73 -3.46
CA LEU A 37 -9.68 10.01 -4.14
C LEU A 37 -10.93 10.06 -5.03
N PRO A 38 -11.84 11.06 -4.83
CA PRO A 38 -13.02 11.24 -5.70
C PRO A 38 -12.63 11.47 -7.16
N GLU A 39 -13.38 10.88 -8.10
CA GLU A 39 -13.06 10.97 -9.52
C GLU A 39 -13.10 12.43 -10.02
N GLU A 40 -14.05 13.22 -9.53
CA GLU A 40 -14.22 14.63 -9.83
C GLU A 40 -13.05 15.51 -9.38
N ASP A 41 -12.29 15.07 -8.38
CA ASP A 41 -11.18 15.85 -7.81
C ASP A 41 -9.80 15.43 -8.34
N ILE A 42 -9.72 14.38 -9.17
CA ILE A 42 -8.44 13.86 -9.68
C ILE A 42 -7.66 14.94 -10.42
N GLU A 43 -8.33 15.73 -11.27
CA GLU A 43 -7.68 16.80 -12.04
C GLU A 43 -7.19 17.93 -11.14
N VAL A 44 -7.94 18.26 -10.08
CA VAL A 44 -7.55 19.28 -9.10
C VAL A 44 -6.24 18.84 -8.40
N VAL A 45 -6.20 17.59 -7.93
CA VAL A 45 -5.01 17.03 -7.28
C VAL A 45 -3.83 16.99 -8.26
N GLU A 46 -4.03 16.53 -9.50
CA GLU A 46 -2.98 16.50 -10.51
C GLU A 46 -2.40 17.88 -10.81
N ASN A 47 -3.26 18.88 -10.98
CA ASN A 47 -2.82 20.26 -11.21
C ASN A 47 -2.04 20.82 -10.02
N LYS A 48 -2.49 20.54 -8.80
CA LYS A 48 -1.77 20.92 -7.58
C LYS A 48 -0.36 20.32 -7.54
N LEU A 49 -0.25 19.03 -7.81
CA LEU A 49 1.05 18.31 -7.82
C LEU A 49 1.98 18.75 -8.98
N LYS A 50 1.42 19.28 -10.08
CA LYS A 50 2.21 19.85 -11.19
C LYS A 50 2.78 21.23 -10.88
N THR A 51 2.05 22.04 -10.13
CA THR A 51 2.36 23.47 -9.97
C THR A 51 3.22 23.79 -8.76
N GLN A 52 3.13 23.01 -7.69
CA GLN A 52 3.76 23.31 -6.41
C GLN A 52 5.18 22.75 -6.24
N THR A 53 5.77 22.13 -7.26
CA THR A 53 7.02 21.38 -7.10
C THR A 53 7.95 21.55 -8.29
N GLU A 54 9.26 21.56 -8.03
CA GLU A 54 10.31 21.52 -9.07
C GLU A 54 10.20 20.23 -9.90
N ASN A 55 9.85 19.11 -9.28
CA ASN A 55 9.61 17.83 -9.94
C ASN A 55 8.13 17.68 -10.27
N LYS A 56 7.79 17.85 -11.53
CA LYS A 56 6.44 17.72 -12.04
C LYS A 56 5.95 16.28 -11.94
N PHE A 57 4.86 16.08 -11.21
CA PHE A 57 4.16 14.81 -11.15
C PHE A 57 3.13 14.71 -12.27
N ARG A 58 2.92 13.50 -12.77
CA ARG A 58 1.84 13.17 -13.70
C ARG A 58 1.00 12.02 -13.13
N ARG A 59 -0.26 11.98 -13.51
CA ARG A 59 -1.14 10.86 -13.25
C ARG A 59 -0.72 9.64 -14.09
N ILE A 60 -0.81 8.45 -13.50
CA ILE A 60 -0.50 7.17 -14.13
C ILE A 60 -1.77 6.32 -14.18
N GLY A 61 -2.21 5.92 -15.38
CA GLY A 61 -3.39 5.05 -15.55
C GLY A 61 -4.71 5.71 -15.13
N GLY A 62 -5.62 4.92 -14.55
CA GLY A 62 -6.92 5.36 -14.05
C GLY A 62 -8.02 5.42 -15.11
N LEU A 63 -7.85 4.72 -16.24
CA LEU A 63 -8.89 4.57 -17.25
C LEU A 63 -9.97 3.57 -16.81
N VAL A 64 -9.56 2.49 -16.15
CA VAL A 64 -10.43 1.38 -15.70
C VAL A 64 -10.39 1.24 -14.19
N PHE A 65 -9.19 1.08 -13.61
CA PHE A 65 -9.01 0.98 -12.17
C PHE A 65 -8.93 2.36 -11.53
N LYS A 66 -9.87 2.66 -10.63
CA LYS A 66 -10.02 3.99 -10.00
C LYS A 66 -10.03 3.96 -8.47
N LYS A 67 -9.76 2.80 -7.87
CA LYS A 67 -9.79 2.65 -6.39
C LYS A 67 -8.57 3.25 -5.71
N VAL A 68 -7.44 3.28 -6.42
CA VAL A 68 -6.22 3.96 -6.01
C VAL A 68 -5.71 4.74 -7.22
N VAL A 69 -5.51 6.03 -7.06
CA VAL A 69 -4.95 6.89 -8.12
C VAL A 69 -3.46 7.05 -7.88
N ILE A 70 -2.67 6.83 -8.93
CA ILE A 70 -1.20 6.94 -8.88
C ILE A 70 -0.76 8.23 -9.54
N PHE A 71 0.11 8.96 -8.86
CA PHE A 71 0.87 10.06 -9.40
C PHE A 71 2.37 9.76 -9.25
N ALA A 72 3.15 10.03 -10.28
CA ALA A 72 4.58 9.78 -10.25
C ALA A 72 5.37 10.96 -10.81
N SER A 73 6.59 11.14 -10.32
CA SER A 73 7.56 12.06 -10.91
C SER A 73 7.77 11.74 -12.41
N ASN A 74 7.97 12.77 -13.22
CA ASN A 74 8.20 12.59 -14.66
C ASN A 74 9.45 11.76 -14.97
N ASP A 75 10.41 11.71 -14.04
CA ASP A 75 11.65 10.94 -14.19
C ASP A 75 11.43 9.42 -13.99
N ILE A 76 10.30 9.03 -13.38
CA ILE A 76 10.00 7.63 -13.14
C ILE A 76 9.26 7.02 -14.34
N GLN A 77 9.82 5.96 -14.90
CA GLN A 77 9.19 5.19 -15.97
C GLN A 77 8.21 4.17 -15.35
N ILE A 78 6.97 4.62 -15.19
CA ILE A 78 5.85 3.80 -14.72
C ILE A 78 4.69 3.89 -15.69
N SER A 79 4.03 2.76 -15.94
CA SER A 79 2.88 2.67 -16.84
C SER A 79 1.86 1.63 -16.35
N PRO A 80 0.57 1.80 -16.68
CA PRO A 80 -0.42 0.76 -16.40
C PRO A 80 -0.09 -0.50 -17.22
N PHE A 81 -0.32 -1.66 -16.59
CA PHE A 81 -0.15 -2.96 -17.23
C PHE A 81 -1.47 -3.72 -17.30
N ASP A 82 -2.20 -3.79 -16.20
CA ASP A 82 -3.52 -4.38 -16.14
C ASP A 82 -4.38 -3.63 -15.11
N GLU A 83 -5.45 -3.02 -15.57
CA GLU A 83 -6.41 -2.28 -14.73
C GLU A 83 -7.78 -2.99 -14.66
N THR A 84 -7.88 -4.26 -15.09
CA THR A 84 -9.16 -5.00 -15.16
C THR A 84 -9.63 -5.51 -13.81
N GLY A 85 -8.78 -5.53 -12.80
CA GLY A 85 -9.12 -5.94 -11.44
C GLY A 85 -10.07 -4.93 -10.76
N LYS A 86 -11.14 -5.44 -10.14
CA LYS A 86 -12.15 -4.57 -9.49
C LYS A 86 -11.63 -3.83 -8.25
N ARG A 87 -10.69 -4.43 -7.53
CA ARG A 87 -10.13 -3.95 -6.27
C ARG A 87 -8.62 -3.82 -6.28
N ILE A 88 -7.98 -4.21 -7.38
CA ILE A 88 -6.54 -4.22 -7.57
C ILE A 88 -6.22 -3.81 -9.01
N GLY A 89 -5.16 -3.03 -9.19
CA GLY A 89 -4.61 -2.67 -10.49
C GLY A 89 -3.11 -3.00 -10.52
N ALA A 90 -2.60 -3.35 -11.69
CA ALA A 90 -1.20 -3.69 -11.91
C ALA A 90 -0.49 -2.65 -12.82
N PHE A 91 0.69 -2.24 -12.39
CA PHE A 91 1.54 -1.26 -13.07
C PHE A 91 2.95 -1.82 -13.21
N LYS A 92 3.65 -1.37 -14.24
CA LYS A 92 5.06 -1.70 -14.48
C LYS A 92 5.93 -0.52 -14.16
N ILE A 93 6.99 -0.75 -13.42
CA ILE A 93 8.04 0.23 -13.15
C ILE A 93 9.33 -0.28 -13.77
N LYS A 94 9.96 0.53 -14.64
CA LYS A 94 11.30 0.23 -15.13
C LYS A 94 12.31 0.54 -14.03
N SER A 95 13.20 -0.40 -13.80
CA SER A 95 14.33 -0.26 -12.88
C SER A 95 15.62 -0.09 -13.68
N ASP A 96 16.54 0.72 -13.17
CA ASP A 96 17.90 0.83 -13.73
C ASP A 96 18.85 -0.22 -13.09
N VAL A 97 18.40 -0.93 -12.07
CA VAL A 97 19.17 -1.92 -11.29
C VAL A 97 18.79 -3.35 -11.64
N LEU A 98 17.52 -3.58 -11.97
CA LEU A 98 16.98 -4.90 -12.25
C LEU A 98 16.87 -5.16 -13.76
N ASP A 99 17.18 -6.38 -14.17
CA ASP A 99 16.99 -6.82 -15.57
C ASP A 99 15.50 -6.95 -15.97
N LYS A 100 14.62 -7.03 -14.97
CA LYS A 100 13.16 -7.12 -15.17
C LYS A 100 12.46 -5.90 -14.61
N GLU A 101 11.32 -5.56 -15.21
CA GLU A 101 10.42 -4.55 -14.67
C GLU A 101 9.85 -4.98 -13.33
N VAL A 102 9.68 -4.04 -12.42
CA VAL A 102 8.96 -4.26 -11.15
C VAL A 102 7.47 -4.16 -11.39
N LEU A 103 6.72 -5.16 -10.92
CA LEU A 103 5.27 -5.14 -10.91
C LEU A 103 4.78 -4.49 -9.61
N LEU A 104 4.19 -3.32 -9.72
CA LEU A 104 3.49 -2.64 -8.64
C LEU A 104 2.00 -2.97 -8.74
N PHE A 105 1.49 -3.69 -7.75
CA PHE A 105 0.06 -3.86 -7.57
C PHE A 105 -0.43 -2.85 -6.52
N VAL A 106 -1.49 -2.13 -6.84
CA VAL A 106 -2.16 -1.24 -5.88
C VAL A 106 -3.53 -1.76 -5.55
N ILE A 107 -3.87 -1.83 -4.27
CA ILE A 107 -5.10 -2.44 -3.78
C ILE A 107 -5.86 -1.50 -2.86
N HIS A 108 -7.20 -1.49 -3.00
CA HIS A 108 -8.13 -1.01 -1.99
C HIS A 108 -9.24 -2.06 -1.86
N PHE A 109 -9.06 -2.95 -0.88
CA PHE A 109 -9.89 -4.13 -0.71
C PHE A 109 -11.24 -3.78 -0.06
N TYR A 110 -12.11 -4.75 0.11
CA TYR A 110 -13.44 -4.56 0.68
C TYR A 110 -13.35 -4.27 2.18
N ASP A 111 -14.00 -3.19 2.62
CA ASP A 111 -14.06 -2.81 4.03
C ASP A 111 -15.02 -3.74 4.84
N LYS A 112 -14.79 -3.81 6.16
CA LYS A 112 -15.57 -4.65 7.07
C LYS A 112 -16.93 -4.06 7.46
N ARG A 113 -17.27 -2.85 7.04
CA ARG A 113 -18.61 -2.29 7.21
C ARG A 113 -19.60 -2.88 6.23
N ASN A 114 -19.12 -3.27 5.05
CA ASN A 114 -19.92 -3.79 3.95
C ASN A 114 -19.63 -5.24 3.60
N THR A 115 -18.64 -5.87 4.24
CA THR A 115 -18.17 -7.21 3.91
C THR A 115 -17.69 -7.91 5.18
N THR A 116 -18.22 -9.10 5.46
CA THR A 116 -17.79 -9.90 6.61
C THR A 116 -16.38 -10.45 6.41
N SER A 117 -15.73 -10.90 7.50
CA SER A 117 -14.43 -11.58 7.40
C SER A 117 -14.49 -12.87 6.57
N ASP A 118 -15.61 -13.59 6.60
CA ASP A 118 -15.80 -14.79 5.79
C ASP A 118 -15.90 -14.45 4.30
N GLU A 119 -16.66 -13.41 3.94
CA GLU A 119 -16.71 -12.92 2.56
C GLU A 119 -15.35 -12.37 2.08
N GLN A 120 -14.56 -11.72 2.96
CA GLN A 120 -13.18 -11.35 2.63
C GLN A 120 -12.33 -12.60 2.36
N ASN A 121 -12.49 -13.68 3.17
CA ASN A 121 -11.81 -14.95 3.00
C ASN A 121 -12.12 -15.65 1.66
N GLU A 122 -13.32 -15.46 1.13
CA GLU A 122 -13.73 -15.99 -0.19
C GLU A 122 -13.20 -15.15 -1.35
N LYS A 123 -13.07 -13.83 -1.16
CA LYS A 123 -12.66 -12.89 -2.23
C LYS A 123 -11.16 -12.78 -2.40
N ILE A 124 -10.37 -12.97 -1.33
CA ILE A 124 -8.91 -12.79 -1.40
C ILE A 124 -8.21 -13.80 -2.33
N PRO A 125 -8.63 -15.07 -2.46
CA PRO A 125 -8.05 -15.98 -3.43
C PRO A 125 -8.18 -15.49 -4.88
N LEU A 126 -9.26 -14.79 -5.23
CA LEU A 126 -9.45 -14.20 -6.56
C LEU A 126 -8.44 -13.08 -6.85
N ILE A 127 -8.13 -12.29 -5.82
CA ILE A 127 -7.08 -11.27 -5.91
C ILE A 127 -5.72 -11.93 -6.12
N LYS A 128 -5.41 -13.00 -5.38
CA LYS A 128 -4.16 -13.73 -5.53
C LYS A 128 -4.03 -14.36 -6.93
N GLU A 129 -5.09 -14.97 -7.43
CA GLU A 129 -5.14 -15.54 -8.79
C GLU A 129 -4.85 -14.48 -9.84
N TYR A 130 -5.48 -13.31 -9.74
CA TYR A 130 -5.20 -12.17 -10.61
C TYR A 130 -3.72 -11.77 -10.58
N ILE A 131 -3.12 -11.67 -9.37
CA ILE A 131 -1.70 -11.33 -9.22
C ILE A 131 -0.81 -12.37 -9.90
N GLU A 132 -1.05 -13.67 -9.63
CA GLU A 132 -0.27 -14.77 -10.19
C GLU A 132 -0.40 -14.86 -11.73
N GLU A 133 -1.56 -14.55 -12.28
CA GLU A 133 -1.76 -14.44 -13.73
C GLU A 133 -0.97 -13.27 -14.35
N VAL A 134 -0.97 -12.11 -13.68
CA VAL A 134 -0.21 -10.94 -14.13
C VAL A 134 1.30 -11.23 -14.06
N GLU A 135 1.79 -11.82 -12.95
CA GLU A 135 3.18 -12.25 -12.79
C GLU A 135 3.60 -13.24 -13.89
N LYS A 136 2.75 -14.21 -14.21
CA LYS A 136 2.97 -15.21 -15.27
C LYS A 136 3.07 -14.56 -16.65
N ARG A 137 2.20 -13.59 -16.98
CA ARG A 137 2.28 -12.84 -18.25
C ARG A 137 3.58 -12.03 -18.39
N GLN A 138 4.32 -11.82 -17.31
CA GLN A 138 5.64 -11.19 -17.24
C GLN A 138 6.79 -12.21 -17.05
N GLY A 139 6.59 -13.48 -17.46
CA GLY A 139 7.60 -14.53 -17.42
C GLY A 139 7.89 -15.00 -15.99
N ASP A 140 6.85 -15.26 -15.22
CA ASP A 140 6.93 -15.66 -13.80
C ASP A 140 7.77 -14.65 -12.98
N ASN A 141 7.40 -13.39 -13.10
CA ASN A 141 8.15 -12.29 -12.51
C ASN A 141 8.03 -12.31 -10.96
N GLU A 142 9.15 -12.49 -10.29
CA GLU A 142 9.24 -12.47 -8.82
C GLU A 142 9.58 -11.09 -8.23
N HIS A 143 9.65 -10.03 -9.07
CA HIS A 143 9.86 -8.65 -8.66
C HIS A 143 8.53 -7.91 -8.51
N SER A 144 7.66 -8.45 -7.64
CA SER A 144 6.32 -7.89 -7.41
C SER A 144 6.21 -7.31 -6.01
N ILE A 145 5.56 -6.15 -5.92
CA ILE A 145 5.14 -5.52 -4.67
C ILE A 145 3.65 -5.18 -4.75
N ILE A 146 2.93 -5.46 -3.69
CA ILE A 146 1.55 -5.01 -3.50
C ILE A 146 1.57 -3.92 -2.44
N CYS A 147 0.89 -2.81 -2.70
CA CYS A 147 0.75 -1.72 -1.73
C CYS A 147 -0.70 -1.26 -1.69
N GLY A 148 -1.22 -0.99 -0.49
CA GLY A 148 -2.54 -0.42 -0.38
C GLY A 148 -3.28 -0.75 0.91
N ASP A 149 -4.54 -0.37 0.91
CA ASP A 149 -5.48 -0.68 1.98
C ASP A 149 -6.09 -2.07 1.76
N PHE A 150 -5.66 -3.01 2.57
CA PHE A 150 -6.18 -4.38 2.56
C PHE A 150 -7.49 -4.52 3.36
N ASN A 151 -7.84 -3.54 4.17
CA ASN A 151 -8.96 -3.61 5.11
C ASN A 151 -8.91 -4.86 6.02
N MET A 152 -7.71 -5.38 6.24
CA MET A 152 -7.39 -6.55 7.07
C MET A 152 -6.07 -6.32 7.79
N ASN A 153 -5.99 -6.79 9.04
CA ASN A 153 -4.72 -6.81 9.75
C ASN A 153 -3.80 -7.92 9.20
N PRO A 154 -2.46 -7.81 9.35
CA PRO A 154 -1.50 -8.80 8.86
C PRO A 154 -1.74 -10.22 9.37
N PHE A 155 -2.28 -10.37 10.59
CA PHE A 155 -2.53 -11.65 11.25
C PHE A 155 -3.88 -12.31 10.85
N GLU A 156 -4.71 -11.64 10.05
CA GLU A 156 -6.00 -12.22 9.67
C GLU A 156 -5.85 -13.39 8.71
N THR A 157 -6.77 -14.35 8.79
CA THR A 157 -6.71 -15.62 8.05
C THR A 157 -6.45 -15.41 6.56
N SER A 158 -7.11 -14.45 5.93
CA SER A 158 -6.96 -14.14 4.51
C SER A 158 -5.55 -13.73 4.13
N MET A 159 -4.84 -13.05 5.04
CA MET A 159 -3.46 -12.59 4.81
C MET A 159 -2.46 -13.74 4.95
N ILE A 160 -2.65 -14.65 5.93
CA ILE A 160 -1.64 -15.68 6.27
C ILE A 160 -1.87 -17.03 5.62
N LYS A 161 -3.13 -17.43 5.31
CA LYS A 161 -3.39 -18.76 4.74
C LYS A 161 -2.73 -18.94 3.37
N ALA A 162 -2.29 -20.16 3.05
CA ALA A 162 -1.61 -20.48 1.79
C ALA A 162 -2.44 -20.15 0.55
N GLY A 163 -3.74 -20.44 0.56
CA GLY A 163 -4.68 -20.06 -0.51
C GLY A 163 -5.14 -18.60 -0.50
N GLY A 164 -4.75 -17.81 0.52
CA GLY A 164 -4.92 -16.36 0.58
C GLY A 164 -3.65 -15.64 0.09
N MET A 165 -3.30 -14.50 0.71
CA MET A 165 -2.08 -13.77 0.33
C MET A 165 -0.80 -14.53 0.66
N HIS A 166 -0.83 -15.46 1.63
CA HIS A 166 0.34 -16.22 2.08
C HIS A 166 1.49 -15.30 2.50
N ALA A 167 1.12 -14.22 3.19
CA ALA A 167 2.02 -13.15 3.60
C ALA A 167 2.65 -13.50 4.95
N VAL A 168 3.94 -13.79 4.94
CA VAL A 168 4.70 -14.18 6.13
C VAL A 168 5.47 -12.99 6.70
N MET A 169 5.69 -12.99 8.01
CA MET A 169 6.43 -11.95 8.72
C MET A 169 7.95 -12.13 8.71
N ASP A 170 8.42 -13.32 8.35
CA ASP A 170 9.83 -13.68 8.36
C ASP A 170 10.41 -13.64 6.95
N LYS A 171 11.46 -12.81 6.78
CA LYS A 171 12.13 -12.59 5.50
C LYS A 171 12.81 -13.87 5.00
N GLN A 172 13.47 -14.64 5.87
CA GLN A 172 14.17 -15.89 5.50
C GLN A 172 13.18 -16.99 5.06
N ILE A 173 11.95 -16.99 5.63
CA ILE A 173 10.90 -17.88 5.15
C ILE A 173 10.44 -17.45 3.76
N ALA A 174 10.21 -16.16 3.55
CA ALA A 174 9.79 -15.62 2.25
C ALA A 174 10.83 -15.87 1.13
N GLU A 175 12.14 -15.82 1.46
CA GLU A 175 13.24 -16.11 0.54
C GLU A 175 13.18 -17.52 -0.05
N LYS A 176 12.57 -18.49 0.64
CA LYS A 176 12.32 -19.85 0.10
C LYS A 176 11.38 -19.85 -1.11
N GLY A 177 10.67 -18.77 -1.33
CA GLY A 177 9.77 -18.52 -2.46
C GLY A 177 8.44 -19.25 -2.37
N THR A 178 8.43 -20.54 -2.03
CA THR A 178 7.21 -21.37 -1.99
C THR A 178 7.22 -22.38 -0.83
N ARG A 179 6.03 -22.85 -0.47
CA ARG A 179 5.85 -24.08 0.30
C ARG A 179 4.76 -24.96 -0.30
N THR A 180 4.82 -26.27 -0.01
CA THR A 180 3.78 -27.23 -0.42
C THR A 180 2.82 -27.47 0.74
N VAL A 181 1.53 -27.36 0.45
CA VAL A 181 0.43 -27.73 1.36
C VAL A 181 -0.49 -28.66 0.61
N GLU A 182 -0.74 -29.85 1.14
CA GLU A 182 -1.59 -30.87 0.53
C GLU A 182 -1.27 -31.14 -0.96
N GLY A 183 0.04 -31.24 -1.27
CA GLY A 183 0.53 -31.49 -2.63
C GLY A 183 0.54 -30.30 -3.59
N ARG A 184 -0.03 -29.17 -3.21
CA ARG A 184 -0.06 -27.94 -4.03
C ARG A 184 1.00 -26.93 -3.55
N LYS A 185 1.74 -26.34 -4.50
CA LYS A 185 2.70 -25.25 -4.22
C LYS A 185 1.98 -23.93 -4.09
N TYR A 186 2.40 -23.13 -3.09
CA TYR A 186 1.93 -21.77 -2.85
C TYR A 186 3.13 -20.84 -2.67
N THR A 187 3.14 -19.75 -3.42
CA THR A 187 4.17 -18.71 -3.33
C THR A 187 3.96 -17.82 -2.11
N PHE A 188 5.07 -17.41 -1.49
CA PHE A 188 5.04 -16.47 -0.38
C PHE A 188 5.00 -15.02 -0.85
N PHE A 189 4.40 -14.19 -0.02
CA PHE A 189 4.76 -12.79 0.13
C PHE A 189 5.46 -12.58 1.47
N TYR A 190 6.40 -11.66 1.51
CA TYR A 190 6.93 -11.07 2.74
C TYR A 190 6.08 -9.87 3.13
N ASN A 191 5.69 -9.79 4.38
CA ASN A 191 4.96 -8.65 4.93
C ASN A 191 5.78 -7.99 6.04
N PRO A 192 6.56 -6.94 5.75
CA PRO A 192 7.37 -6.24 6.74
C PRO A 192 6.54 -5.44 7.75
N MET A 193 5.25 -5.20 7.46
CA MET A 193 4.39 -4.40 8.31
C MET A 193 4.11 -5.03 9.68
N TRP A 194 4.32 -6.35 9.84
CA TRP A 194 4.28 -6.99 11.15
C TRP A 194 5.19 -6.32 12.19
N GLY A 195 6.28 -5.70 11.75
CA GLY A 195 7.19 -4.98 12.62
C GLY A 195 6.59 -3.73 13.28
N PHE A 196 5.40 -3.28 12.88
CA PHE A 196 4.70 -2.12 13.46
C PHE A 196 3.60 -2.50 14.45
N LEU A 197 3.32 -3.80 14.64
CA LEU A 197 2.31 -4.22 15.61
C LEU A 197 2.83 -4.12 17.03
N GLY A 198 2.00 -3.54 17.89
CA GLY A 198 2.31 -3.34 19.31
C GLY A 198 3.21 -2.13 19.58
N ASP A 199 3.26 -1.72 20.83
CA ASP A 199 3.96 -0.52 21.32
C ASP A 199 5.49 -0.64 21.38
N ASN A 200 6.02 -1.85 21.24
CA ASN A 200 7.46 -2.13 21.07
C ASN A 200 7.86 -2.38 19.60
N GLY A 201 7.00 -2.01 18.66
CA GLY A 201 7.25 -2.14 17.23
C GLY A 201 8.24 -1.10 16.68
N LYS A 202 8.42 -1.11 15.35
CA LYS A 202 9.34 -0.20 14.65
C LYS A 202 8.89 1.26 14.63
N GLY A 203 7.60 1.55 14.83
CA GLY A 203 7.02 2.88 14.65
C GLY A 203 6.54 3.53 15.92
N ASP A 204 6.12 4.79 15.81
CA ASP A 204 5.54 5.57 16.90
C ASP A 204 4.10 5.15 17.23
N VAL A 205 3.49 4.33 16.37
CA VAL A 205 2.09 3.86 16.46
C VAL A 205 1.98 2.40 16.05
N SER A 206 0.96 1.72 16.57
CA SER A 206 0.75 0.27 16.36
C SER A 206 -0.07 -0.07 15.11
N GLY A 207 -0.35 0.88 14.25
CA GLY A 207 -1.15 0.67 13.04
C GLY A 207 -1.36 1.94 12.23
N THR A 208 -2.08 1.81 11.13
CA THR A 208 -2.40 2.92 10.22
C THR A 208 -3.81 3.47 10.40
N TYR A 209 -4.65 2.76 11.12
CA TYR A 209 -6.06 3.11 11.36
C TYR A 209 -6.40 2.89 12.83
N TYR A 210 -7.08 3.88 13.44
CA TYR A 210 -7.55 3.77 14.82
C TYR A 210 -9.08 3.72 14.86
N TYR A 211 -9.61 2.66 15.46
CA TYR A 211 -11.05 2.50 15.65
C TYR A 211 -11.36 2.06 17.08
N ARG A 212 -12.44 2.57 17.61
CA ARG A 212 -12.94 2.20 18.95
C ARG A 212 -14.40 1.79 18.84
N SER A 213 -14.68 0.54 19.18
CA SER A 213 -16.04 0.03 19.25
C SER A 213 -16.38 -0.46 20.66
N SER A 214 -17.64 -0.83 20.85
CA SER A 214 -18.13 -1.53 22.05
C SER A 214 -18.15 -3.04 21.89
N ASN A 215 -17.59 -3.59 20.84
CA ASN A 215 -17.53 -5.03 20.58
C ASN A 215 -16.61 -5.73 21.59
N HIS A 216 -16.89 -7.02 21.89
CA HIS A 216 -16.04 -7.82 22.78
C HIS A 216 -14.62 -8.02 22.24
N ILE A 217 -14.45 -8.01 20.91
CA ILE A 217 -13.15 -8.11 20.24
C ILE A 217 -12.88 -6.78 19.57
N GLU A 218 -11.91 -6.04 20.08
CA GLU A 218 -11.46 -4.75 19.54
C GLU A 218 -9.96 -4.62 19.72
N TYR A 219 -9.26 -4.32 18.63
CA TYR A 219 -7.80 -4.15 18.63
C TYR A 219 -7.39 -2.70 18.81
N PHE A 220 -8.33 -1.74 18.67
CA PHE A 220 -8.13 -0.29 18.65
C PHE A 220 -7.26 0.18 17.49
N TRP A 221 -6.02 -0.25 17.46
CA TRP A 221 -5.12 -0.01 16.32
C TRP A 221 -5.21 -1.15 15.30
N HIS A 222 -5.39 -0.78 14.05
CA HIS A 222 -5.44 -1.69 12.92
C HIS A 222 -4.37 -1.30 11.91
N LEU A 223 -3.67 -2.28 11.39
CA LEU A 223 -2.66 -2.11 10.34
C LEU A 223 -3.27 -2.52 9.00
N LEU A 224 -4.14 -1.64 8.46
CA LEU A 224 -4.92 -1.92 7.25
C LEU A 224 -4.14 -1.63 5.97
N ASP A 225 -3.29 -0.60 6.01
CA ASP A 225 -2.44 -0.18 4.90
C ASP A 225 -1.11 -0.91 5.00
N GLN A 226 -0.79 -1.71 3.97
CA GLN A 226 0.34 -2.63 4.02
C GLN A 226 1.09 -2.68 2.71
N ILE A 227 2.33 -3.19 2.77
CA ILE A 227 3.10 -3.63 1.61
C ILE A 227 3.42 -5.12 1.72
N LEU A 228 3.33 -5.82 0.59
CA LEU A 228 3.72 -7.23 0.47
C LEU A 228 4.70 -7.38 -0.69
N LEU A 229 5.81 -8.08 -0.47
CA LEU A 229 6.87 -8.23 -1.47
C LEU A 229 7.09 -9.70 -1.84
N ARG A 230 7.30 -9.96 -3.14
CA ARG A 230 7.86 -11.23 -3.60
C ARG A 230 9.37 -11.29 -3.32
N LYS A 231 9.93 -12.49 -3.31
CA LYS A 231 11.33 -12.75 -2.94
C LYS A 231 12.33 -11.93 -3.76
N GLY A 232 12.05 -11.66 -5.03
CA GLY A 232 12.94 -10.89 -5.91
C GLY A 232 13.13 -9.43 -5.53
N LEU A 233 12.30 -8.89 -4.62
CA LEU A 233 12.42 -7.51 -4.12
C LEU A 233 12.93 -7.42 -2.68
N LEU A 234 13.17 -8.53 -1.99
CA LEU A 234 13.48 -8.51 -0.56
C LEU A 234 14.79 -7.76 -0.25
N GLU A 235 15.82 -7.95 -1.06
CA GLU A 235 17.12 -7.28 -0.88
C GLU A 235 17.08 -5.79 -1.22
N TYR A 236 16.10 -5.35 -2.03
CA TYR A 236 15.95 -3.96 -2.46
C TYR A 236 15.09 -3.13 -1.51
N LEU A 237 14.40 -3.76 -0.54
CA LEU A 237 13.64 -3.02 0.47
C LEU A 237 14.60 -2.38 1.48
N ASN A 238 14.55 -1.05 1.57
CA ASN A 238 15.25 -0.33 2.62
C ASN A 238 14.39 -0.30 3.90
N ASP A 239 14.68 -1.21 4.81
CA ASP A 239 13.92 -1.38 6.06
C ASP A 239 13.93 -0.14 6.96
N CYS A 240 14.97 0.71 6.88
CA CYS A 240 15.06 1.96 7.65
C CYS A 240 14.14 3.05 7.12
N GLU A 241 13.71 2.94 5.86
CA GLU A 241 12.84 3.89 5.18
C GLU A 241 11.37 3.41 5.09
N LEU A 242 11.07 2.22 5.65
CA LEU A 242 9.70 1.76 5.82
C LEU A 242 9.13 2.33 7.12
N LYS A 243 8.09 3.16 7.03
CA LYS A 243 7.47 3.82 8.19
C LYS A 243 6.00 4.15 7.99
N ILE A 244 5.28 4.20 9.09
CA ILE A 244 3.99 4.88 9.19
C ILE A 244 4.30 6.34 9.52
N VAL A 245 3.81 7.26 8.71
CA VAL A 245 4.11 8.68 8.88
C VAL A 245 3.15 9.29 9.90
N THR A 246 3.70 9.85 10.96
CA THR A 246 2.95 10.47 12.08
C THR A 246 3.11 11.99 12.14
N THR A 247 4.04 12.54 11.34
CA THR A 247 4.31 13.98 11.28
C THR A 247 4.52 14.47 9.85
N ILE A 248 4.12 15.70 9.56
CA ILE A 248 4.38 16.40 8.30
C ILE A 248 4.94 17.78 8.65
N LYS A 249 6.17 18.08 8.23
CA LYS A 249 6.87 19.34 8.54
C LYS A 249 6.79 19.74 10.02
N GLY A 250 6.90 18.76 10.92
CA GLY A 250 6.82 18.95 12.37
C GLY A 250 5.41 19.06 12.94
N GLU A 251 4.37 19.07 12.10
CA GLU A 251 2.99 18.98 12.56
C GLU A 251 2.60 17.53 12.79
N ASN A 252 2.14 17.21 14.01
CA ASN A 252 1.74 15.86 14.38
C ASN A 252 0.37 15.50 13.80
N LEU A 253 0.26 14.34 13.17
CA LEU A 253 -0.99 13.74 12.69
C LEU A 253 -1.79 13.03 13.80
N LEU A 254 -1.20 12.94 15.00
CA LEU A 254 -1.81 12.34 16.18
C LEU A 254 -2.33 13.42 17.13
N LYS A 255 -3.40 13.08 17.85
CA LYS A 255 -3.91 13.86 18.98
C LYS A 255 -3.00 13.68 20.22
N LYS A 256 -3.26 14.44 21.27
CA LYS A 256 -2.52 14.34 22.54
C LYS A 256 -2.67 12.99 23.24
N ASP A 257 -3.76 12.29 22.98
CA ASP A 257 -4.04 10.95 23.51
C ASP A 257 -3.41 9.83 22.67
N GLY A 258 -2.64 10.18 21.64
CA GLY A 258 -1.97 9.25 20.73
C GLY A 258 -2.86 8.72 19.59
N THR A 259 -4.15 9.06 19.54
CA THR A 259 -5.05 8.62 18.45
C THR A 259 -4.91 9.52 17.21
N ILE A 260 -5.40 9.04 16.05
CA ILE A 260 -5.30 9.78 14.79
C ILE A 260 -6.16 11.06 14.82
N LYS A 261 -5.61 12.18 14.36
CA LYS A 261 -6.39 13.40 14.08
C LYS A 261 -7.18 13.17 12.79
N THR A 262 -8.49 13.04 12.90
CA THR A 262 -9.38 12.85 11.75
C THR A 262 -9.95 14.17 11.21
N GLU A 263 -9.93 15.22 12.01
CA GLU A 263 -10.48 16.53 11.69
C GLU A 263 -9.57 17.25 10.71
N GLY A 264 -10.07 17.50 9.50
CA GLY A 264 -9.32 18.12 8.41
C GLY A 264 -8.23 17.20 7.78
N LEU A 265 -8.14 15.94 8.21
CA LEU A 265 -7.19 14.94 7.74
C LEU A 265 -7.91 13.66 7.30
N SER A 266 -7.19 12.56 7.22
CA SER A 266 -7.75 11.21 7.03
C SER A 266 -7.84 10.47 8.37
N ASP A 267 -8.67 9.44 8.45
CA ASP A 267 -8.66 8.45 9.54
C ASP A 267 -7.60 7.36 9.34
N HIS A 268 -6.88 7.39 8.23
CA HIS A 268 -5.69 6.58 7.99
C HIS A 268 -4.42 7.43 8.07
N LEU A 269 -3.34 6.84 8.56
CA LEU A 269 -1.98 7.39 8.49
C LEU A 269 -1.29 6.89 7.20
N PRO A 270 -0.51 7.75 6.53
CA PRO A 270 0.21 7.32 5.33
C PRO A 270 1.35 6.35 5.66
N ILE A 271 1.62 5.42 4.75
CA ILE A 271 2.80 4.56 4.78
C ILE A 271 3.80 4.98 3.71
N LYS A 272 5.07 5.05 4.11
CA LYS A 272 6.20 5.37 3.22
C LYS A 272 7.16 4.19 3.20
N PHE A 273 7.65 3.84 2.02
CA PHE A 273 8.72 2.85 1.85
C PHE A 273 9.66 3.23 0.72
N CYS A 274 10.84 2.62 0.71
CA CYS A 274 11.85 2.84 -0.32
C CYS A 274 12.35 1.51 -0.88
N LEU A 275 12.42 1.42 -2.21
CA LEU A 275 13.12 0.35 -2.92
C LEU A 275 14.38 0.94 -3.58
N THR A 276 15.51 0.27 -3.40
CA THR A 276 16.81 0.66 -4.00
C THR A 276 16.94 0.11 -5.43
N ILE A 277 15.98 0.48 -6.28
CA ILE A 277 15.84 0.01 -7.67
C ILE A 277 15.94 1.14 -8.66
#